data_b8a04cdda6131a557f238128f71a2738
#
_entry.id   b8a04cdda6131a557f238128f71a2738
#
_cell.length_a   1.000
_cell.length_b   1.000
_cell.length_c   1.000
_cell.angle_alpha   90.00
_cell.angle_beta   90.00
_cell.angle_gamma   90.00
#
_symmetry.space_group_name_H-M   'P 1'
#
loop_
_entity.id
_entity.type
_entity.pdbx_description
1 polymer ?
#
loop_
_entity_poly.entity_id
_entity_poly.type
_entity_poly.pdbx_seq_one_letter_code
_entity_poly.pdbx_strand_id
1 'polypeptide(L)' 'MQPLPDGSYEAMVVDVAPVPEGGARLELALLSGSHRGEVVHVRSPGLDPDDLAVLGAAARITVVAGIPGVRLGGR' A
#
# COMPACT_ATOMS: atom_id res chain seq x y z
N MET A 1 6.86 -8.94 12.54
CA MET A 1 6.58 -7.61 11.99
C MET A 1 5.57 -6.89 12.86
N GLN A 2 5.82 -5.66 13.19
CA GLN A 2 4.89 -4.90 13.99
C GLN A 2 3.92 -4.15 13.09
N PRO A 3 2.63 -4.12 13.46
CA PRO A 3 1.68 -3.31 12.70
C PRO A 3 1.98 -1.83 12.86
N LEU A 4 1.62 -1.07 11.85
CA LEU A 4 1.78 0.37 11.93
C LEU A 4 0.80 0.95 12.94
N PRO A 5 1.22 1.94 13.72
CA PRO A 5 0.28 2.69 14.55
C PRO A 5 -0.78 3.38 13.69
N ASP A 6 -1.92 3.66 14.31
CA ASP A 6 -2.96 4.41 13.62
C ASP A 6 -2.42 5.77 13.18
N GLY A 7 -2.84 6.19 12.00
CA GLY A 7 -2.39 7.44 11.40
C GLY A 7 -2.33 7.33 9.89
N SER A 8 -1.78 8.36 9.26
CA SER A 8 -1.61 8.41 7.81
C SER A 8 -0.14 8.42 7.46
N TYR A 9 0.22 7.70 6.41
CA TYR A 9 1.61 7.54 5.99
C TYR A 9 1.71 7.73 4.49
N GLU A 10 2.75 8.41 4.05
CA GLU A 10 3.05 8.50 2.63
C GLU A 10 3.89 7.31 2.22
N ALA A 11 3.58 6.77 1.05
CA ALA A 11 4.21 5.56 0.57
C ALA A 11 4.29 5.55 -0.95
N MET A 12 5.03 4.56 -1.46
CA MET A 12 5.13 4.32 -2.89
C MET A 12 4.95 2.84 -3.13
N VAL A 13 4.22 2.49 -4.19
CA VAL A 13 4.02 1.08 -4.55
C VAL A 13 5.31 0.57 -5.17
N VAL A 14 5.90 -0.46 -4.56
CA VAL A 14 7.16 -1.03 -5.05
C VAL A 14 6.96 -2.41 -5.66
N ASP A 15 5.83 -3.06 -5.43
CA ASP A 15 5.53 -4.33 -6.08
C ASP A 15 4.02 -4.55 -6.08
N VAL A 16 3.55 -5.27 -7.10
CA VAL A 16 2.15 -5.61 -7.27
C VAL A 16 2.09 -7.08 -7.67
N ALA A 17 1.27 -7.86 -6.98
CA ALA A 17 1.12 -9.27 -7.28
C ALA A 17 -0.36 -9.65 -7.33
N PRO A 18 -0.74 -10.56 -8.25
CA PRO A 18 -2.12 -11.04 -8.27
C PRO A 18 -2.39 -11.94 -7.08
N VAL A 19 -3.66 -11.99 -6.66
CA VAL A 19 -4.08 -12.93 -5.64
C VAL A 19 -5.15 -13.85 -6.21
N PRO A 20 -5.19 -15.12 -5.77
CA PRO A 20 -6.11 -16.10 -6.37
C PRO A 20 -7.58 -15.70 -6.23
N GLU A 21 -7.93 -14.98 -5.19
CA GLU A 21 -9.30 -14.53 -4.97
C GLU A 21 -9.71 -13.35 -5.86
N GLY A 22 -8.76 -12.80 -6.59
CA GLY A 22 -8.99 -11.60 -7.38
C GLY A 22 -8.38 -10.37 -6.76
N GLY A 23 -8.12 -9.37 -7.59
CA GLY A 23 -7.47 -8.16 -7.13
C GLY A 23 -5.95 -8.33 -7.04
N ALA A 24 -5.34 -7.47 -6.25
CA ALA A 24 -3.88 -7.43 -6.15
C ALA A 24 -3.43 -7.29 -4.71
N ARG A 25 -2.23 -7.79 -4.44
CA ARG A 25 -1.52 -7.50 -3.21
C ARG A 25 -0.44 -6.48 -3.53
N LEU A 26 -0.41 -5.41 -2.76
CA LEU A 26 0.54 -4.34 -2.96
C LEU A 26 1.62 -4.40 -1.90
N GLU A 27 2.85 -4.17 -2.30
CA GLU A 27 3.95 -3.86 -1.39
C GLU A 27 4.23 -2.38 -1.51
N LEU A 28 4.22 -1.71 -0.37
CA LEU A 28 4.40 -0.27 -0.33
C LEU A 28 5.56 0.07 0.59
N ALA A 29 6.47 0.91 0.11
CA ALA A 29 7.56 1.41 0.92
C ALA A 29 7.13 2.74 1.53
N LEU A 30 7.30 2.88 2.83
CA LEU A 30 6.97 4.11 3.52
C LEU A 30 8.02 5.17 3.24
N LEU A 31 7.57 6.39 2.95
CA LEU A 31 8.44 7.47 2.52
C LEU A 31 8.68 8.52 3.59
N SER A 32 7.91 8.47 4.69
CA SER A 32 8.00 9.54 5.69
C SER A 32 7.80 8.97 7.09
N GLY A 33 8.16 9.77 8.08
CA GLY A 33 7.95 9.43 9.47
C GLY A 33 8.99 8.49 10.02
N SER A 34 8.74 8.00 11.23
CA SER A 34 9.68 7.14 11.93
C SER A 34 9.75 5.73 11.33
N HIS A 35 8.78 5.37 10.49
CA HIS A 35 8.75 4.08 9.82
C HIS A 35 9.27 4.14 8.39
N ARG A 36 9.92 5.22 8.01
CA ARG A 36 10.44 5.42 6.68
C ARG A 36 11.34 4.25 6.29
N GLY A 37 11.12 3.73 5.08
CA GLY A 37 11.89 2.60 4.57
C GLY A 37 11.28 1.24 4.85
N GLU A 38 10.29 1.15 5.72
CA GLU A 38 9.60 -0.10 5.97
C GLU A 38 8.67 -0.43 4.80
N VAL A 39 8.50 -1.73 4.56
CA VAL A 39 7.61 -2.22 3.51
C VAL A 39 6.37 -2.80 4.15
N VAL A 40 5.22 -2.40 3.65
CA VAL A 40 3.91 -2.83 4.15
C VAL A 40 3.18 -3.56 3.03
N HIS A 41 2.50 -4.66 3.37
CA HIS A 41 1.72 -5.42 2.42
C HIS A 41 0.24 -5.15 2.65
N VAL A 42 -0.49 -4.80 1.58
CA VAL A 42 -1.92 -4.51 1.67
C VAL A 42 -2.62 -5.18 0.50
N ARG A 43 -3.79 -5.78 0.77
CA ARG A 43 -4.63 -6.34 -0.28
C ARG A 43 -5.57 -5.28 -0.82
N SER A 44 -5.75 -5.31 -2.12
CA SER A 44 -6.63 -4.37 -2.81
C SER A 44 -7.52 -5.16 -3.77
N PRO A 45 -8.68 -5.62 -3.31
CA PRO A 45 -9.49 -6.56 -4.10
C PRO A 45 -9.99 -6.00 -5.43
N GLY A 46 -10.17 -4.70 -5.52
CA GLY A 46 -10.68 -4.09 -6.75
C GLY A 46 -9.61 -3.66 -7.72
N LEU A 47 -8.34 -3.92 -7.43
CA LEU A 47 -7.25 -3.42 -8.25
C LEU A 47 -6.83 -4.47 -9.28
N ASP A 48 -6.60 -4.01 -10.51
CA ASP A 48 -6.08 -4.87 -11.57
C ASP A 48 -4.57 -5.03 -11.38
N PRO A 49 -4.08 -6.27 -11.13
CA PRO A 49 -2.65 -6.48 -10.92
C PRO A 49 -1.80 -6.24 -12.16
N ASP A 50 -2.43 -6.19 -13.34
CA ASP A 50 -1.71 -5.93 -14.59
C ASP A 50 -1.66 -4.45 -14.96
N ASP A 51 -2.21 -3.59 -14.12
CA ASP A 51 -2.18 -2.16 -14.39
C ASP A 51 -0.80 -1.61 -14.06
N LEU A 52 -0.01 -1.36 -15.11
CA LEU A 52 1.37 -0.92 -14.94
C LEU A 52 1.48 0.46 -14.31
N ALA A 53 0.42 1.26 -14.36
CA ALA A 53 0.45 2.58 -13.75
C ALA A 53 0.48 2.52 -12.23
N VAL A 54 0.15 1.38 -11.64
CA VAL A 54 0.16 1.23 -10.19
C VAL A 54 1.58 1.11 -9.66
N LEU A 55 2.46 0.42 -10.38
CA LEU A 55 3.83 0.24 -9.93
C LEU A 55 4.56 1.58 -9.94
N GLY A 56 5.15 1.95 -8.83
CA GLY A 56 5.80 3.23 -8.67
C GLY A 56 4.87 4.37 -8.31
N ALA A 57 3.57 4.12 -8.20
CA ALA A 57 2.61 5.17 -7.89
C ALA A 57 2.76 5.64 -6.44
N ALA A 58 2.52 6.93 -6.24
CA ALA A 58 2.42 7.46 -4.89
C ALA A 58 1.14 6.95 -4.24
N ALA A 59 1.20 6.72 -2.93
CA ALA A 59 0.07 6.19 -2.21
C ALA A 59 0.02 6.79 -0.81
N ARG A 60 -1.14 6.74 -0.21
CA ARG A 60 -1.31 7.10 1.19
C ARG A 60 -1.93 5.93 1.91
N ILE A 61 -1.30 5.52 2.99
CA ILE A 61 -1.81 4.46 3.85
C ILE A 61 -2.43 5.13 5.07
N THR A 62 -3.68 4.78 5.36
CA THR A 62 -4.36 5.26 6.57
C THR A 62 -4.69 4.05 7.42
N VAL A 63 -4.23 4.05 8.67
CA VAL A 63 -4.49 2.97 9.60
C VAL A 63 -5.49 3.47 10.63
N VAL A 64 -6.64 2.79 10.73
CA VAL A 64 -7.68 3.10 11.68
C VAL A 64 -8.01 1.82 12.43
N ALA A 65 -7.89 1.87 13.75
CA ALA A 65 -8.15 0.71 14.61
C ALA A 65 -7.34 -0.51 14.17
N GLY A 66 -6.11 -0.29 13.75
CA GLY A 66 -5.23 -1.36 13.32
C GLY A 66 -5.47 -1.86 11.90
N ILE A 67 -6.43 -1.31 11.19
CA ILE A 67 -6.79 -1.77 9.85
C ILE A 67 -6.24 -0.78 8.81
N PRO A 68 -5.32 -1.22 7.94
CA PRO A 68 -4.76 -0.34 6.93
C PRO A 68 -5.67 -0.21 5.72
N GLY A 69 -5.80 0.99 5.22
CA GLY A 69 -6.43 1.27 3.94
C GLY A 69 -5.45 1.99 3.05
N VAL A 70 -5.54 1.77 1.75
CA VAL A 70 -4.63 2.40 0.81
C VAL A 70 -5.41 3.22 -0.20
N ARG A 71 -4.96 4.45 -0.41
CA ARG A 71 -5.44 5.27 -1.49
C ARG A 71 -4.29 5.57 -2.42
N LEU A 72 -4.43 5.17 -3.68
CA LEU A 72 -3.43 5.50 -4.67
C LEU A 72 -3.61 6.94 -5.08
N GLY A 73 -2.54 7.69 -4.94
CA GLY A 73 -2.59 9.09 -5.25
C GLY A 73 -2.25 9.27 -6.69
N GLY A 74 -3.02 9.63 -7.45
CA GLY A 74 -2.66 9.85 -8.75
C GLY A 74 -2.95 11.22 -9.14
N ARG A 75 -3.60 11.80 -8.57
CA ARG A 75 -3.90 12.91 -9.14
C ARG A 75 -4.93 13.30 -9.04
#